data_3af502fa90741a9ba883626b56e5b934
#
_entry.id   3af502fa90741a9ba883626b56e5b934
#
_cell.length_a   1.000
_cell.length_b   1.000
_cell.length_c   1.000
_cell.angle_alpha   90.00
_cell.angle_beta   90.00
_cell.angle_gamma   90.00
#
_symmetry.space_group_name_H-M   'P 1'
#
loop_
_entity.id
_entity.type
_entity.pdbx_description
1 polymer ?
#
loop_
_entity_poly.entity_id
_entity_poly.type
_entity_poly.pdbx_seq_one_letter_code
_entity_poly.pdbx_strand_id
1 'polypeptide(L)'
;MSAHDSVFDRAFGAFLFDMDGTVLNSIAAAERVWAAWAERHGVDVATFLPTIHGARAIDTIRRLNLPGVDAEAQAAFIAQAEFEDVEGVVEIPGARAFLNSLPAERWAMVTSAPRDLALRRMAAAGIPAPALLITAEDVQAGKPDPAGYLLAASRLGIEPGDCLIFE
;
A
#
# COMPACT_ATOMS: atom_id res chain seq x y z
N MET A 1 39.28 -0.44 -0.99
CA MET A 1 38.28 -0.66 0.05
C MET A 1 37.16 0.34 -0.19
N SER A 2 36.06 -0.10 -0.79
CA SER A 2 34.91 0.77 -1.09
C SER A 2 34.22 1.08 0.24
N ALA A 3 34.17 2.35 0.63
CA ALA A 3 33.30 2.79 1.70
C ALA A 3 31.86 2.45 1.27
N HIS A 4 31.14 1.65 2.06
CA HIS A 4 29.70 1.53 1.92
C HIS A 4 29.14 2.90 2.31
N ASP A 5 28.77 3.73 1.33
CA ASP A 5 27.98 4.92 1.58
C ASP A 5 26.67 4.44 2.25
N SER A 6 26.56 4.70 3.54
CA SER A 6 25.34 4.39 4.28
C SER A 6 24.21 5.27 3.74
N VAL A 7 23.02 4.71 3.61
CA VAL A 7 21.83 5.49 3.23
C VAL A 7 21.61 6.69 4.16
N PHE A 8 22.12 6.61 5.40
CA PHE A 8 22.05 7.66 6.40
C PHE A 8 23.06 8.82 6.19
N ASP A 9 24.06 8.63 5.32
CA ASP A 9 25.06 9.66 4.98
C ASP A 9 24.64 10.50 3.78
N ARG A 10 23.48 10.19 3.16
CA ARG A 10 22.95 10.89 1.99
C ARG A 10 21.70 11.70 2.34
N ALA A 11 21.63 12.92 1.83
CA ALA A 11 20.41 13.72 1.84
C ALA A 11 19.50 13.30 0.67
N PHE A 12 18.20 13.19 0.95
CA PHE A 12 17.19 12.90 -0.05
C PHE A 12 16.26 14.11 -0.27
N GLY A 13 15.79 14.28 -1.50
CA GLY A 13 14.87 15.34 -1.88
C GLY A 13 13.45 15.08 -1.39
N ALA A 14 13.03 13.80 -1.33
CA ALA A 14 11.73 13.38 -0.84
C ALA A 14 11.75 11.96 -0.26
N PHE A 15 10.71 11.66 0.54
CA PHE A 15 10.43 10.34 1.09
C PHE A 15 9.13 9.79 0.52
N LEU A 16 9.14 8.57 0.03
CA LEU A 16 7.98 7.88 -0.53
C LEU A 16 7.69 6.66 0.34
N PHE A 17 6.49 6.62 0.90
CA PHE A 17 6.11 5.55 1.83
C PHE A 17 5.05 4.64 1.20
N ASP A 18 5.29 3.33 1.24
CA ASP A 18 4.19 2.40 1.22
C ASP A 18 3.34 2.58 2.49
N MET A 19 2.12 2.06 2.46
CA MET A 19 1.16 2.22 3.54
C MET A 19 1.08 0.98 4.43
N ASP A 20 0.59 -0.12 3.86
CA ASP A 20 0.22 -1.33 4.60
C ASP A 20 1.46 -2.17 4.94
N GLY A 21 1.76 -2.33 6.22
CA GLY A 21 2.99 -2.98 6.70
C GLY A 21 4.17 -2.03 6.86
N THR A 22 4.05 -0.76 6.42
CA THR A 22 5.11 0.25 6.48
C THR A 22 4.80 1.37 7.46
N VAL A 23 3.67 2.07 7.32
CA VAL A 23 3.26 3.15 8.25
C VAL A 23 2.10 2.75 9.15
N LEU A 24 1.30 1.79 8.71
CA LEU A 24 0.25 1.17 9.50
C LEU A 24 0.23 -0.34 9.29
N ASN A 25 -0.31 -1.07 10.24
CA ASN A 25 -0.50 -2.52 10.15
C ASN A 25 -1.99 -2.80 9.92
N SER A 26 -2.33 -3.32 8.75
CA SER A 26 -3.67 -3.76 8.34
C SER A 26 -3.72 -5.26 8.06
N ILE A 27 -2.62 -5.99 8.28
CA ILE A 27 -2.44 -7.38 7.84
C ILE A 27 -3.60 -8.26 8.34
N ALA A 28 -3.88 -8.23 9.64
CA ALA A 28 -4.91 -9.09 10.21
C ALA A 28 -6.33 -8.76 9.68
N ALA A 29 -6.64 -7.48 9.43
CA ALA A 29 -7.91 -7.07 8.84
C ALA A 29 -8.03 -7.56 7.39
N ALA A 30 -7.00 -7.33 6.57
CA ALA A 30 -6.97 -7.81 5.19
C ALA A 30 -7.09 -9.34 5.12
N GLU A 31 -6.32 -10.06 5.92
CA GLU A 31 -6.33 -11.53 5.94
C GLU A 31 -7.69 -12.10 6.33
N ARG A 32 -8.45 -11.48 7.25
CA ARG A 32 -9.82 -11.93 7.56
C ARG A 32 -10.74 -11.86 6.34
N VAL A 33 -10.70 -10.74 5.62
CA VAL A 33 -11.53 -10.54 4.43
C VAL A 33 -11.13 -11.51 3.32
N TRP A 34 -9.84 -11.64 3.06
CA TRP A 34 -9.32 -12.51 2.01
C TRP A 34 -9.49 -14.00 2.33
N ALA A 35 -9.38 -14.40 3.60
CA ALA A 35 -9.66 -15.78 4.01
C ALA A 35 -11.12 -16.15 3.71
N ALA A 36 -12.08 -15.31 4.10
CA ALA A 36 -13.50 -15.54 3.84
C ALA A 36 -13.81 -15.56 2.33
N TRP A 37 -13.11 -14.74 1.54
CA TRP A 37 -13.22 -14.75 0.08
C TRP A 37 -12.66 -16.05 -0.52
N ALA A 38 -11.47 -16.47 -0.08
CA ALA A 38 -10.79 -17.67 -0.56
C ALA A 38 -11.63 -18.94 -0.29
N GLU A 39 -12.18 -19.07 0.92
CA GLU A 39 -13.08 -20.17 1.29
C GLU A 39 -14.29 -20.26 0.36
N ARG A 40 -14.95 -19.13 0.07
CA ARG A 40 -16.09 -19.06 -0.86
C ARG A 40 -15.76 -19.52 -2.28
N HIS A 41 -14.51 -19.31 -2.71
CA HIS A 41 -14.07 -19.63 -4.07
C HIS A 41 -13.29 -20.95 -4.15
N GLY A 42 -13.23 -21.74 -3.05
CA GLY A 42 -12.51 -23.01 -3.00
C GLY A 42 -10.99 -22.88 -3.15
N VAL A 43 -10.43 -21.72 -2.79
CA VAL A 43 -8.99 -21.46 -2.79
C VAL A 43 -8.42 -21.85 -1.42
N ASP A 44 -7.29 -22.57 -1.42
CA ASP A 44 -6.62 -22.94 -0.17
C ASP A 44 -6.07 -21.70 0.55
N VAL A 45 -6.65 -21.40 1.71
CA VAL A 45 -6.39 -20.18 2.48
C VAL A 45 -4.92 -20.09 2.91
N ALA A 46 -4.35 -21.21 3.37
CA ALA A 46 -3.00 -21.22 3.95
C ALA A 46 -1.92 -20.87 2.92
N THR A 47 -2.06 -21.37 1.70
CA THR A 47 -1.13 -21.09 0.60
C THR A 47 -1.40 -19.76 -0.08
N PHE A 48 -2.63 -19.27 0.00
CA PHE A 48 -3.07 -18.04 -0.68
C PHE A 48 -2.74 -16.76 0.10
N LEU A 49 -3.05 -16.68 1.40
CA LEU A 49 -2.89 -15.46 2.20
C LEU A 49 -1.48 -14.83 2.13
N PRO A 50 -0.38 -15.59 2.14
CA PRO A 50 0.95 -14.99 1.98
C PRO A 50 1.17 -14.23 0.66
N THR A 51 0.30 -14.43 -0.32
CA THR A 51 0.44 -13.86 -1.67
C THR A 51 -0.35 -12.57 -1.92
N ILE A 52 -1.17 -12.14 -0.95
CA ILE A 52 -2.06 -10.97 -1.14
C ILE A 52 -1.38 -9.65 -0.82
N HIS A 53 -0.33 -9.67 -0.02
CA HIS A 53 0.29 -8.45 0.50
C HIS A 53 0.99 -7.64 -0.58
N GLY A 54 0.86 -6.31 -0.51
CA GLY A 54 1.52 -5.36 -1.40
C GLY A 54 0.94 -5.25 -2.83
N ALA A 55 0.10 -6.20 -3.26
CA ALA A 55 -0.51 -6.22 -4.59
C ALA A 55 -1.91 -5.59 -4.61
N ARG A 56 -2.36 -5.10 -5.78
CA ARG A 56 -3.77 -4.70 -5.96
C ARG A 56 -4.68 -5.94 -5.93
N ALA A 57 -5.86 -5.79 -5.36
CA ALA A 57 -6.84 -6.88 -5.28
C ALA A 57 -7.16 -7.48 -6.66
N ILE A 58 -7.35 -6.63 -7.68
CA ILE A 58 -7.64 -7.07 -9.05
C ILE A 58 -6.52 -7.93 -9.65
N ASP A 59 -5.25 -7.59 -9.39
CA ASP A 59 -4.11 -8.34 -9.91
C ASP A 59 -3.98 -9.68 -9.19
N THR A 60 -4.25 -9.72 -7.88
CA THR A 60 -4.27 -10.94 -7.07
C THR A 60 -5.36 -11.91 -7.57
N ILE A 61 -6.57 -11.42 -7.83
CA ILE A 61 -7.69 -12.25 -8.31
C ILE A 61 -7.43 -12.75 -9.74
N ARG A 62 -6.96 -11.87 -10.63
CA ARG A 62 -6.62 -12.26 -12.02
C ARG A 62 -5.54 -13.35 -12.08
N ARG A 63 -4.54 -13.28 -11.20
CA ARG A 63 -3.47 -14.26 -11.12
C ARG A 63 -3.97 -15.67 -10.78
N LEU A 64 -5.06 -15.80 -10.01
CA LEU A 64 -5.67 -17.09 -9.69
C LEU A 64 -6.39 -17.74 -10.88
N ASN A 65 -6.77 -16.95 -11.88
CA ASN A 65 -7.44 -17.41 -13.11
C ASN A 65 -8.62 -18.37 -12.84
N LEU A 66 -9.47 -18.02 -11.87
CA LEU A 66 -10.61 -18.85 -11.45
C LEU A 66 -11.72 -18.82 -12.51
N PRO A 67 -12.24 -19.98 -12.96
CA PRO A 67 -13.30 -20.01 -13.96
C PRO A 67 -14.58 -19.32 -13.46
N GLY A 68 -15.16 -18.45 -14.31
CA GLY A 68 -16.43 -17.77 -14.01
C GLY A 68 -16.34 -16.64 -12.96
N VAL A 69 -15.14 -16.27 -12.51
CA VAL A 69 -14.92 -15.17 -11.57
C VAL A 69 -14.64 -13.89 -12.33
N ASP A 70 -15.49 -12.87 -12.13
CA ASP A 70 -15.27 -11.51 -12.61
C ASP A 70 -14.31 -10.80 -11.65
N ALA A 71 -13.08 -10.57 -12.11
CA ALA A 71 -12.02 -10.01 -11.27
C ALA A 71 -12.32 -8.58 -10.83
N GLU A 72 -12.94 -7.76 -11.66
CA GLU A 72 -13.34 -6.40 -11.36
C GLU A 72 -14.41 -6.35 -10.26
N ALA A 73 -15.45 -7.16 -10.42
CA ALA A 73 -16.53 -7.25 -9.43
C ALA A 73 -16.03 -7.79 -8.10
N GLN A 74 -15.14 -8.78 -8.12
CA GLN A 74 -14.56 -9.34 -6.88
C GLN A 74 -13.57 -8.38 -6.22
N ALA A 75 -12.78 -7.64 -6.98
CA ALA A 75 -11.90 -6.61 -6.42
C ALA A 75 -12.70 -5.48 -5.73
N ALA A 76 -13.81 -5.07 -6.32
CA ALA A 76 -14.72 -4.10 -5.71
C ALA A 76 -15.35 -4.65 -4.41
N PHE A 77 -15.75 -5.93 -4.41
CA PHE A 77 -16.27 -6.60 -3.21
C PHE A 77 -15.22 -6.64 -2.09
N ILE A 78 -13.98 -7.02 -2.40
CA ILE A 78 -12.88 -7.04 -1.43
C ILE A 78 -12.63 -5.63 -0.87
N ALA A 79 -12.54 -4.62 -1.75
CA ALA A 79 -12.32 -3.24 -1.31
C ALA A 79 -13.41 -2.74 -0.35
N GLN A 80 -14.67 -3.08 -0.62
CA GLN A 80 -15.80 -2.73 0.24
C GLN A 80 -15.73 -3.48 1.58
N ALA A 81 -15.45 -4.78 1.57
CA ALA A 81 -15.32 -5.57 2.79
C ALA A 81 -14.16 -5.11 3.68
N GLU A 82 -13.02 -4.77 3.08
CA GLU A 82 -11.87 -4.21 3.80
C GLU A 82 -12.13 -2.78 4.31
N PHE A 83 -12.96 -1.98 3.61
CA PHE A 83 -13.38 -0.66 4.08
C PHE A 83 -14.27 -0.76 5.33
N GLU A 84 -15.12 -1.78 5.40
CA GLU A 84 -16.00 -2.05 6.54
C GLU A 84 -15.24 -2.65 7.73
N ASP A 85 -14.24 -3.51 7.49
CA ASP A 85 -13.43 -4.15 8.53
C ASP A 85 -12.07 -3.47 8.69
N VAL A 86 -12.00 -2.53 9.61
CA VAL A 86 -10.74 -1.89 10.04
C VAL A 86 -10.36 -2.27 11.47
N GLU A 87 -10.94 -3.33 12.02
CA GLU A 87 -10.61 -3.80 13.36
C GLU A 87 -9.15 -4.26 13.43
N GLY A 88 -8.41 -3.71 14.40
CA GLY A 88 -6.98 -4.01 14.57
C GLY A 88 -6.05 -3.29 13.59
N VAL A 89 -6.56 -2.38 12.75
CA VAL A 89 -5.71 -1.47 11.97
C VAL A 89 -5.10 -0.44 12.90
N VAL A 90 -3.78 -0.45 13.03
CA VAL A 90 -3.03 0.37 13.98
C VAL A 90 -1.79 0.98 13.33
N GLU A 91 -1.30 2.07 13.92
CA GLU A 91 -0.02 2.67 13.53
C GLU A 91 1.15 1.70 13.70
N ILE A 92 2.10 1.68 12.79
CA ILE A 92 3.45 1.14 13.04
C ILE A 92 4.15 2.12 14.00
N PRO A 93 4.67 1.64 15.15
CA PRO A 93 5.20 2.51 16.20
C PRO A 93 6.21 3.53 15.68
N GLY A 94 5.92 4.82 15.88
CA GLY A 94 6.76 5.94 15.46
C GLY A 94 6.45 6.51 14.07
N ALA A 95 5.64 5.83 13.24
CA ALA A 95 5.35 6.27 11.87
C ALA A 95 4.68 7.66 11.86
N ARG A 96 3.64 7.87 12.68
CA ARG A 96 2.95 9.17 12.75
C ARG A 96 3.86 10.30 13.21
N ALA A 97 4.70 10.05 14.22
CA ALA A 97 5.64 11.05 14.72
C ALA A 97 6.66 11.42 13.62
N PHE A 98 7.16 10.45 12.90
CA PHE A 98 8.08 10.66 11.79
C PHE A 98 7.42 11.44 10.65
N LEU A 99 6.25 11.03 10.17
CA LEU A 99 5.52 11.71 9.10
C LEU A 99 5.22 13.16 9.46
N ASN A 100 4.80 13.44 10.71
CA ASN A 100 4.55 14.80 11.19
C ASN A 100 5.82 15.67 11.30
N SER A 101 7.00 15.08 11.33
CA SER A 101 8.27 15.81 11.33
C SER A 101 8.74 16.24 9.96
N LEU A 102 8.15 15.68 8.90
CA LEU A 102 8.53 15.95 7.51
C LEU A 102 7.75 17.15 6.95
N PRO A 103 8.38 18.01 6.14
CA PRO A 103 7.66 19.01 5.35
C PRO A 103 6.64 18.33 4.42
N ALA A 104 5.40 18.81 4.41
CA ALA A 104 4.29 18.17 3.68
C ALA A 104 4.56 18.01 2.18
N GLU A 105 5.36 18.91 1.60
CA GLU A 105 5.76 18.90 0.18
C GLU A 105 6.95 17.98 -0.13
N ARG A 106 7.48 17.29 0.88
CA ARG A 106 8.66 16.44 0.76
C ARG A 106 8.37 14.95 0.97
N TRP A 107 7.10 14.57 1.04
CA TRP A 107 6.75 13.16 1.14
C TRP A 107 5.42 12.84 0.48
N ALA A 108 5.28 11.58 0.08
CA ALA A 108 4.05 11.03 -0.47
C ALA A 108 3.78 9.63 0.08
N MET A 109 2.50 9.27 0.12
CA MET A 109 2.07 7.89 0.33
C MET A 109 1.79 7.23 -1.01
N VAL A 110 2.27 6.00 -1.22
CA VAL A 110 2.09 5.22 -2.44
C VAL A 110 1.59 3.82 -2.07
N THR A 111 0.31 3.57 -2.30
CA THR A 111 -0.34 2.31 -1.89
C THR A 111 -1.00 1.59 -3.06
N SER A 112 -1.11 0.27 -2.95
CA SER A 112 -1.90 -0.58 -3.84
C SER A 112 -3.40 -0.62 -3.48
N ALA A 113 -3.80 0.00 -2.37
CA ALA A 113 -5.19 0.12 -1.96
C ALA A 113 -5.95 1.17 -2.79
N PRO A 114 -7.26 1.00 -3.01
CA PRO A 114 -8.13 2.07 -3.48
C PRO A 114 -8.13 3.26 -2.52
N ARG A 115 -8.38 4.45 -3.05
CA ARG A 115 -8.29 5.72 -2.32
C ARG A 115 -9.12 5.76 -1.05
N ASP A 116 -10.39 5.39 -1.14
CA ASP A 116 -11.30 5.42 -0.01
C ASP A 116 -10.86 4.45 1.10
N LEU A 117 -10.41 3.25 0.72
CA LEU A 117 -9.86 2.27 1.66
C LEU A 117 -8.57 2.77 2.31
N ALA A 118 -7.67 3.38 1.54
CA ALA A 118 -6.44 3.95 2.08
C ALA A 118 -6.73 5.01 3.14
N LEU A 119 -7.61 5.97 2.83
CA LEU A 119 -8.02 7.01 3.78
C LEU A 119 -8.73 6.44 5.01
N ARG A 120 -9.55 5.39 4.84
CA ARG A 120 -10.24 4.69 5.93
C ARG A 120 -9.26 4.02 6.89
N ARG A 121 -8.26 3.30 6.36
CA ARG A 121 -7.20 2.67 7.16
C ARG A 121 -6.33 3.69 7.88
N MET A 122 -5.93 4.76 7.18
CA MET A 122 -5.15 5.85 7.79
C MET A 122 -5.91 6.51 8.95
N ALA A 123 -7.22 6.79 8.77
CA ALA A 123 -8.05 7.34 9.83
C ALA A 123 -8.15 6.39 11.04
N ALA A 124 -8.32 5.08 10.81
CA ALA A 124 -8.37 4.07 11.88
C ALA A 124 -7.05 3.97 12.65
N ALA A 125 -5.90 4.09 11.97
CA ALA A 125 -4.57 4.06 12.57
C ALA A 125 -4.12 5.41 13.14
N GLY A 126 -4.88 6.49 12.97
CA GLY A 126 -4.48 7.84 13.39
C GLY A 126 -3.31 8.42 12.59
N ILE A 127 -3.08 7.93 11.37
CA ILE A 127 -2.07 8.44 10.45
C ILE A 127 -2.65 9.66 9.70
N PRO A 128 -1.92 10.79 9.64
CA PRO A 128 -2.39 11.97 8.92
C PRO A 128 -2.48 11.70 7.41
N ALA A 129 -3.54 12.22 6.78
CA ALA A 129 -3.65 12.18 5.32
C ALA A 129 -2.52 13.01 4.69
N PRO A 130 -1.75 12.46 3.73
CA PRO A 130 -0.66 13.17 3.07
C PRO A 130 -1.21 14.24 2.12
N ALA A 131 -0.39 15.25 1.81
CA ALA A 131 -0.68 16.19 0.73
C ALA A 131 -0.70 15.49 -0.64
N LEU A 132 0.11 14.43 -0.80
CA LEU A 132 0.14 13.59 -2.00
C LEU A 132 -0.08 12.13 -1.64
N LEU A 133 -1.18 11.56 -2.14
CA LEU A 133 -1.54 10.15 -2.04
C LEU A 133 -1.68 9.56 -3.44
N ILE A 134 -0.86 8.56 -3.75
CA ILE A 134 -0.94 7.74 -4.96
C ILE A 134 -1.59 6.41 -4.59
N THR A 135 -2.61 6.02 -5.31
CA THR A 135 -3.46 4.86 -5.02
C THR A 135 -3.59 3.93 -6.23
N ALA A 136 -4.32 2.84 -6.08
CA ALA A 136 -4.54 1.87 -7.15
C ALA A 136 -5.13 2.51 -8.42
N GLU A 137 -5.95 3.55 -8.27
CA GLU A 137 -6.62 4.25 -9.37
C GLU A 137 -5.69 5.19 -10.17
N ASP A 138 -4.58 5.61 -9.57
CA ASP A 138 -3.65 6.55 -10.19
C ASP A 138 -2.71 5.89 -11.21
N VAL A 139 -2.61 4.55 -11.22
CA VAL A 139 -1.67 3.79 -12.06
C VAL A 139 -2.34 2.65 -12.81
N GLN A 140 -1.85 2.37 -14.02
CA GLN A 140 -2.34 1.24 -14.80
C GLN A 140 -1.74 -0.09 -14.31
N ALA A 141 -0.44 -0.09 -13.98
CA ALA A 141 0.26 -1.25 -13.43
C ALA A 141 0.49 -1.09 -11.93
N GLY A 142 0.11 -2.09 -11.14
CA GLY A 142 0.36 -2.14 -9.70
C GLY A 142 1.75 -2.69 -9.37
N LYS A 143 2.16 -2.55 -8.10
CA LYS A 143 3.39 -3.14 -7.58
C LYS A 143 3.52 -4.62 -7.99
N PRO A 144 4.69 -5.09 -8.37
CA PRO A 144 6.02 -4.49 -8.22
C PRO A 144 6.42 -3.49 -9.33
N ASP A 145 5.50 -3.09 -10.22
CA ASP A 145 5.79 -2.04 -11.20
C ASP A 145 6.09 -0.71 -10.47
N PRO A 146 7.16 0.02 -10.84
CA PRO A 146 7.54 1.25 -10.15
C PRO A 146 6.65 2.45 -10.47
N ALA A 147 5.63 2.31 -11.31
CA ALA A 147 4.78 3.40 -11.82
C ALA A 147 4.26 4.34 -10.71
N GLY A 148 3.80 3.79 -9.59
CA GLY A 148 3.30 4.58 -8.47
C GLY A 148 4.36 5.48 -7.84
N TYR A 149 5.56 4.94 -7.61
CA TYR A 149 6.68 5.71 -7.05
C TYR A 149 7.22 6.75 -8.03
N LEU A 150 7.31 6.40 -9.32
CA LEU A 150 7.70 7.34 -10.36
C LEU A 150 6.70 8.49 -10.50
N LEU A 151 5.41 8.18 -10.43
CA LEU A 151 4.35 9.19 -10.44
C LEU A 151 4.43 10.11 -9.21
N ALA A 152 4.68 9.55 -8.03
CA ALA A 152 4.86 10.32 -6.80
C ALA A 152 6.05 11.28 -6.90
N ALA A 153 7.21 10.79 -7.33
CA ALA A 153 8.42 11.60 -7.54
C ALA A 153 8.15 12.75 -8.54
N SER A 154 7.50 12.43 -9.67
CA SER A 154 7.12 13.43 -10.69
C SER A 154 6.19 14.50 -10.13
N ARG A 155 5.16 14.12 -9.35
CA ARG A 155 4.21 15.07 -8.75
C ARG A 155 4.84 15.95 -7.66
N LEU A 156 5.88 15.44 -6.97
CA LEU A 156 6.68 16.22 -6.03
C LEU A 156 7.72 17.11 -6.72
N GLY A 157 7.98 16.90 -8.02
CA GLY A 157 9.02 17.60 -8.76
C GLY A 157 10.45 17.22 -8.35
N ILE A 158 10.62 15.97 -7.89
CA ILE A 158 11.91 15.42 -7.42
C ILE A 158 12.36 14.30 -8.36
N GLU A 159 13.64 14.27 -8.70
CA GLU A 159 14.20 13.17 -9.49
C GLU A 159 14.07 11.83 -8.73
N PRO A 160 13.66 10.74 -9.40
CA PRO A 160 13.49 9.44 -8.73
C PRO A 160 14.71 8.97 -7.94
N GLY A 161 15.93 9.25 -8.47
CA GLY A 161 17.19 8.92 -7.81
C GLY A 161 17.45 9.70 -6.50
N ASP A 162 16.70 10.78 -6.25
CA ASP A 162 16.79 11.60 -5.04
C ASP A 162 15.62 11.33 -4.08
N CYS A 163 14.82 10.31 -4.35
CA CYS A 163 13.77 9.82 -3.44
C CYS A 163 14.29 8.64 -2.62
N LEU A 164 13.92 8.59 -1.33
CA LEU A 164 14.07 7.41 -0.49
C LEU A 164 12.70 6.73 -0.34
N ILE A 165 12.65 5.44 -0.67
CA ILE A 165 11.43 4.64 -0.56
C ILE A 165 11.48 3.81 0.73
N PHE A 166 10.37 3.78 1.44
CA PHE A 166 10.11 2.89 2.58
C PHE A 166 9.01 1.91 2.18
N GLU A 167 9.36 0.61 2.27
CA GLU A 167 8.47 -0.49 1.87
C GLU A 167 8.64 -1.72 2.76
#